data_62833286c3fd5950db77397a8c074edc
#
_entry.id   62833286c3fd5950db77397a8c074edc
#
_cell.length_a   1.000
_cell.length_b   1.000
_cell.length_c   1.000
_cell.angle_alpha   90.00
_cell.angle_beta   90.00
_cell.angle_gamma   90.00
#
_symmetry.space_group_name_H-M   'P 1'
#
loop_
_entity.id
_entity.type
_entity.pdbx_description
1 polymer ?
#
loop_
_entity_poly.entity_id
_entity_poly.type
_entity_poly.pdbx_seq_one_letter_code
_entity_poly.pdbx_strand_id
1 'polypeptide(L)'
;VDGKVYRFMGSIIDSYLPVLKTAKEEAWQARYTFEMPASGGIDPKFDDSAWKMGKGAFGTPDMAHIATPWSEKDIWIRRDFDLDQKDLKKKKLYLIYSHDDVFELYINGQQVVNTGLTWNNNVILPLSQEVVKTLNAEGNVIAAHCFNTRGGAYVDFGILCEDELNTYMAGKADQIKASVLPIQTYYSFYCGPVLLDLKFTSPLVLNNLDLLSSPVNYVSYEVKSMDGLEHDVQLYFEATPQWAVTSLDQEVKAERYRKEGMTFLKAGTTEQKVLGKCGDVIAIDWGYFFLAGKEDGQIQLALSDPQTAKSVFTATGKLPDGQAASVTTTMSDKMVAMTFVEDLGRVGGKTVGGHLLVGYDDVKSVQYFKQNLDPYWKKKFPTIELAFADAEKNYAKTMKICDRWDEQVMEDACRAGGQQYAEICAATYRQSVAAHKLVEGPEGELFFFSKECNSNGSIGTVDVTYPSCPLFLRYNTEVAKAMLNFIFDYSESGRWTKPFPAHDVGTYPWANGQTYLEDMPVEEAGNMIIITTAIAMLEGNADYA
;
A
#
# COMPACT_ATOMS: atom_id res chain seq x y z
N VAL A 1 19.98 2.11 -19.37
CA VAL A 1 20.22 2.28 -20.80
C VAL A 1 21.62 2.85 -21.02
N ASP A 2 22.51 2.13 -21.68
CA ASP A 2 23.91 2.53 -21.98
C ASP A 2 24.66 3.07 -20.74
N GLY A 3 24.51 2.41 -19.60
CA GLY A 3 25.10 2.80 -18.33
C GLY A 3 24.46 4.01 -17.64
N LYS A 4 23.37 4.58 -18.17
CA LYS A 4 22.59 5.64 -17.52
C LYS A 4 21.35 5.06 -16.89
N VAL A 5 21.08 5.43 -15.62
CA VAL A 5 19.90 4.98 -14.86
C VAL A 5 18.76 5.96 -15.02
N TYR A 6 17.58 5.44 -15.33
CA TYR A 6 16.33 6.19 -15.42
C TYR A 6 15.32 5.56 -14.45
N ARG A 7 14.89 6.31 -13.44
CA ARG A 7 13.84 5.85 -12.55
C ARG A 7 12.46 6.12 -13.19
N PHE A 8 11.71 5.07 -13.42
CA PHE A 8 10.37 5.16 -14.01
C PHE A 8 9.24 5.08 -12.95
N MET A 9 9.47 4.41 -11.82
CA MET A 9 8.52 4.34 -10.70
C MET A 9 9.23 4.49 -9.35
N GLY A 10 8.47 4.85 -8.32
CA GLY A 10 8.97 5.11 -6.97
C GLY A 10 9.56 6.51 -6.82
N SER A 11 10.04 6.83 -5.62
CA SER A 11 10.73 8.09 -5.34
C SER A 11 12.10 8.14 -6.00
N ILE A 12 12.50 9.31 -6.51
CA ILE A 12 13.89 9.55 -6.94
C ILE A 12 14.83 9.80 -5.76
N ILE A 13 14.27 9.96 -4.56
CA ILE A 13 15.00 10.17 -3.31
C ILE A 13 14.86 8.88 -2.50
N ASP A 14 15.96 8.15 -2.36
CA ASP A 14 15.96 6.86 -1.66
C ASP A 14 16.16 7.02 -0.15
N SER A 15 16.90 8.07 0.26
CA SER A 15 17.18 8.32 1.66
C SER A 15 17.28 9.80 1.97
N TYR A 16 16.91 10.14 3.19
CA TYR A 16 17.05 11.47 3.78
C TYR A 16 17.94 11.40 5.00
N LEU A 17 18.72 12.46 5.20
CA LEU A 17 19.50 12.66 6.41
C LEU A 17 18.81 13.72 7.29
N PRO A 18 18.66 13.49 8.59
CA PRO A 18 18.10 14.47 9.50
C PRO A 18 19.07 15.65 9.67
N VAL A 19 18.59 16.84 9.34
CA VAL A 19 19.22 18.12 9.67
C VAL A 19 18.72 18.61 11.03
N LEU A 20 17.39 18.48 11.25
CA LEU A 20 16.75 18.68 12.54
C LEU A 20 15.92 17.45 12.83
N LYS A 21 16.31 16.70 13.89
CA LYS A 21 15.73 15.40 14.24
C LYS A 21 14.27 15.52 14.68
N THR A 22 13.47 14.50 14.38
CA THR A 22 12.14 14.25 14.95
C THR A 22 12.27 13.48 16.28
N ALA A 23 11.19 13.30 16.99
CA ALA A 23 11.17 12.54 18.24
C ALA A 23 11.48 11.04 18.05
N LYS A 24 11.36 10.53 16.81
CA LYS A 24 11.77 9.17 16.45
C LYS A 24 13.27 8.95 16.63
N GLU A 25 14.10 9.94 16.26
CA GLU A 25 15.55 9.89 16.41
C GLU A 25 15.99 10.37 17.80
N GLU A 26 15.36 11.44 18.31
CA GLU A 26 15.73 12.04 19.59
C GLU A 26 14.65 13.00 20.09
N ALA A 27 14.27 12.90 21.37
CA ALA A 27 13.33 13.84 21.96
C ALA A 27 13.92 15.25 21.96
N TRP A 28 13.26 16.18 21.26
CA TRP A 28 13.72 17.57 21.06
C TRP A 28 13.02 18.54 22.02
N GLN A 29 13.64 19.66 22.33
CA GLN A 29 13.10 20.66 23.26
C GLN A 29 12.29 21.74 22.53
N ALA A 30 11.22 22.22 23.17
CA ALA A 30 10.42 23.34 22.71
C ALA A 30 9.73 24.06 23.86
N ARG A 31 9.31 25.29 23.60
CA ARG A 31 8.34 25.98 24.44
C ARG A 31 6.93 25.70 23.90
N TYR A 32 5.96 25.57 24.81
CA TYR A 32 4.57 25.33 24.40
C TYR A 32 3.58 25.97 25.37
N THR A 33 2.37 26.20 24.86
CA THR A 33 1.21 26.64 25.64
C THR A 33 -0.06 26.03 25.09
N PHE A 34 -1.10 25.94 25.94
CA PHE A 34 -2.45 25.55 25.55
C PHE A 34 -3.38 26.76 25.38
N GLU A 35 -2.91 27.94 25.72
CA GLU A 35 -3.65 29.20 25.58
C GLU A 35 -3.28 29.86 24.25
N MET A 36 -4.28 30.39 23.56
CA MET A 36 -4.08 31.10 22.30
C MET A 36 -3.13 32.29 22.51
N PRO A 37 -1.97 32.32 21.84
CA PRO A 37 -1.01 33.43 22.00
C PRO A 37 -1.57 34.71 21.42
N ALA A 38 -1.35 35.83 22.12
CA ALA A 38 -1.66 37.14 21.59
C ALA A 38 -0.91 37.35 20.25
N SER A 39 -1.60 37.81 19.23
CA SER A 39 -1.20 37.98 17.83
C SER A 39 0.29 37.78 17.52
N GLY A 40 0.69 36.63 17.05
CA GLY A 40 2.03 36.47 16.56
C GLY A 40 2.90 35.43 17.22
N GLY A 41 2.34 34.42 17.83
CA GLY A 41 3.12 33.25 18.25
C GLY A 41 3.96 32.63 17.11
N ILE A 42 3.70 33.04 15.87
CA ILE A 42 4.44 32.67 14.65
C ILE A 42 5.64 33.61 14.34
N ASP A 43 5.68 34.84 14.89
CA ASP A 43 6.79 35.75 14.66
C ASP A 43 8.08 35.23 15.33
N PRO A 44 9.22 35.12 14.63
CA PRO A 44 10.48 34.72 15.22
C PRO A 44 10.90 35.52 16.46
N LYS A 45 10.50 36.77 16.54
CA LYS A 45 10.81 37.70 17.66
C LYS A 45 9.78 37.66 18.79
N PHE A 46 8.77 36.82 18.70
CA PHE A 46 7.76 36.69 19.76
C PHE A 46 8.40 36.27 21.08
N ASP A 47 8.06 36.93 22.17
CA ASP A 47 8.53 36.57 23.51
C ASP A 47 7.67 35.42 24.07
N ASP A 48 8.23 34.22 24.02
CA ASP A 48 7.65 33.00 24.54
C ASP A 48 8.20 32.59 25.91
N SER A 49 8.92 33.49 26.59
CA SER A 49 9.57 33.19 27.88
C SER A 49 8.60 32.72 28.98
N ALA A 50 7.33 33.13 28.89
CA ALA A 50 6.27 32.70 29.80
C ALA A 50 5.70 31.31 29.48
N TRP A 51 6.04 30.71 28.34
CA TRP A 51 5.54 29.39 27.95
C TRP A 51 6.24 28.28 28.73
N LYS A 52 5.58 27.12 28.82
CA LYS A 52 6.16 25.91 29.44
C LYS A 52 7.25 25.33 28.53
N MET A 53 8.28 24.76 29.15
CA MET A 53 9.24 23.91 28.46
C MET A 53 8.77 22.47 28.41
N GLY A 54 8.87 21.85 27.23
CA GLY A 54 8.54 20.44 27.01
C GLY A 54 9.48 19.79 26.01
N LYS A 55 9.30 18.49 25.83
CA LYS A 55 10.01 17.71 24.82
C LYS A 55 9.02 17.15 23.80
N GLY A 56 9.32 17.30 22.51
CA GLY A 56 8.59 16.63 21.42
C GLY A 56 8.98 15.13 21.34
N ALA A 57 8.07 14.25 20.86
CA ALA A 57 6.75 14.57 20.38
C ALA A 57 5.78 14.95 21.51
N PHE A 58 4.75 15.72 21.15
CA PHE A 58 3.63 16.07 22.01
C PHE A 58 2.41 15.29 21.58
N GLY A 59 1.62 14.76 22.55
CA GLY A 59 0.43 14.00 22.22
C GLY A 59 -0.13 13.18 23.37
N THR A 60 -1.14 12.33 23.06
CA THR A 60 -1.70 11.38 24.02
C THR A 60 -0.72 10.23 24.30
N PRO A 61 -0.71 9.68 25.55
CA PRO A 61 0.30 8.68 25.95
C PRO A 61 0.29 7.36 25.18
N ASP A 62 -0.76 7.06 24.44
CA ASP A 62 -0.90 5.89 23.58
C ASP A 62 -0.23 6.04 22.22
N MET A 63 0.19 7.25 21.85
CA MET A 63 0.90 7.52 20.60
C MET A 63 2.42 7.29 20.75
N ALA A 64 3.09 7.01 19.63
CA ALA A 64 4.51 6.68 19.61
C ALA A 64 5.42 7.89 19.94
N HIS A 65 6.51 7.63 20.66
CA HIS A 65 7.57 8.61 20.96
C HIS A 65 7.13 9.85 21.74
N ILE A 66 5.98 9.81 22.44
CA ILE A 66 5.50 10.92 23.26
C ILE A 66 6.45 11.18 24.43
N ALA A 67 6.97 12.40 24.48
CA ALA A 67 7.80 12.87 25.59
C ALA A 67 7.08 13.91 26.46
N THR A 68 6.11 14.65 25.89
CA THR A 68 5.25 15.57 26.64
C THR A 68 3.78 15.22 26.39
N PRO A 69 3.05 14.76 27.41
CA PRO A 69 1.61 14.50 27.28
C PRO A 69 0.83 15.78 26.95
N TRP A 70 -0.09 15.67 25.99
CA TRP A 70 -1.03 16.70 25.59
C TRP A 70 -2.40 16.07 25.32
N SER A 71 -3.43 16.58 25.99
CA SER A 71 -4.82 16.15 25.86
C SER A 71 -5.82 17.31 25.79
N GLU A 72 -5.33 18.54 25.73
CA GLU A 72 -6.14 19.73 25.53
C GLU A 72 -6.55 19.86 24.05
N LYS A 73 -7.48 20.78 23.76
CA LYS A 73 -7.93 21.01 22.37
C LYS A 73 -6.85 21.61 21.49
N ASP A 74 -6.12 22.57 22.02
CA ASP A 74 -5.14 23.33 21.29
C ASP A 74 -3.75 23.18 21.91
N ILE A 75 -2.73 23.17 21.07
CA ILE A 75 -1.35 23.33 21.47
C ILE A 75 -0.61 24.25 20.51
N TRP A 76 0.07 25.24 21.05
CA TRP A 76 1.04 26.09 20.34
C TRP A 76 2.43 25.69 20.78
N ILE A 77 3.32 25.42 19.82
CA ILE A 77 4.68 24.93 20.04
C ILE A 77 5.66 25.86 19.33
N ARG A 78 6.75 26.20 19.99
CA ARG A 78 7.87 26.92 19.39
C ARG A 78 9.15 26.16 19.66
N ARG A 79 9.83 25.77 18.58
CA ARG A 79 11.10 25.07 18.60
C ARG A 79 12.18 25.94 18.01
N ASP A 80 13.09 26.43 18.85
CA ASP A 80 14.31 27.11 18.42
C ASP A 80 15.29 26.09 17.85
N PHE A 81 16.03 26.47 16.81
CA PHE A 81 17.06 25.61 16.23
C PHE A 81 18.13 26.40 15.48
N ASP A 82 19.32 25.81 15.45
CA ASP A 82 20.48 26.31 14.71
C ASP A 82 20.85 25.34 13.60
N LEU A 83 21.49 25.82 12.56
CA LEU A 83 21.91 25.06 11.39
C LEU A 83 23.43 25.16 11.19
N ASP A 84 24.08 24.04 10.94
CA ASP A 84 25.46 24.03 10.52
C ASP A 84 25.63 24.77 9.16
N GLN A 85 26.78 25.40 8.96
CA GLN A 85 27.13 26.06 7.70
C GLN A 85 27.06 25.13 6.47
N LYS A 86 27.32 23.84 6.67
CA LYS A 86 27.19 22.80 5.63
C LYS A 86 25.73 22.60 5.21
N ASP A 87 24.78 22.69 6.16
CA ASP A 87 23.37 22.45 5.92
C ASP A 87 22.71 23.66 5.27
N LEU A 88 23.13 24.89 5.62
CA LEU A 88 22.72 26.11 4.95
C LEU A 88 23.13 26.17 3.46
N LYS A 89 24.18 25.45 3.06
CA LYS A 89 24.60 25.34 1.66
C LYS A 89 23.81 24.32 0.86
N LYS A 90 23.00 23.51 1.52
CA LYS A 90 22.17 22.51 0.84
C LYS A 90 21.05 23.20 0.06
N LYS A 91 20.92 22.87 -1.21
CA LYS A 91 19.94 23.49 -2.12
C LYS A 91 18.53 23.00 -1.92
N LYS A 92 18.37 21.82 -1.29
CA LYS A 92 17.08 21.16 -1.08
C LYS A 92 16.98 20.68 0.36
N LEU A 93 16.06 21.29 1.08
CA LEU A 93 15.66 20.89 2.42
C LEU A 93 14.19 20.51 2.40
N TYR A 94 13.81 19.62 3.30
CA TYR A 94 12.46 19.09 3.42
C TYR A 94 12.00 19.21 4.86
N LEU A 95 10.73 19.55 5.06
CA LEU A 95 10.04 19.38 6.33
C LEU A 95 9.55 17.94 6.42
N ILE A 96 9.79 17.26 7.54
CA ILE A 96 9.09 16.06 7.93
C ILE A 96 8.17 16.40 9.08
N TYR A 97 6.89 15.95 9.03
CA TYR A 97 5.94 16.21 10.09
C TYR A 97 4.88 15.12 10.22
N SER A 98 4.35 15.00 11.43
CA SER A 98 3.21 14.16 11.79
C SER A 98 2.30 14.95 12.73
N HIS A 99 1.00 14.83 12.56
CA HIS A 99 0.01 15.53 13.40
C HIS A 99 -1.35 14.83 13.39
N ASP A 100 -2.16 15.20 14.37
CA ASP A 100 -3.56 14.81 14.55
C ASP A 100 -4.28 15.91 15.38
N ASP A 101 -5.31 16.68 14.91
CA ASP A 101 -6.10 16.72 13.66
C ASP A 101 -5.66 17.86 12.73
N VAL A 102 -6.15 19.14 12.99
CA VAL A 102 -5.82 20.35 12.20
C VAL A 102 -4.44 20.85 12.57
N PHE A 103 -3.62 21.16 11.57
CA PHE A 103 -2.23 21.53 11.82
C PHE A 103 -1.75 22.68 10.95
N GLU A 104 -1.07 23.62 11.58
CA GLU A 104 -0.36 24.72 10.93
C GLU A 104 1.09 24.76 11.40
N LEU A 105 2.02 24.99 10.46
CA LEU A 105 3.44 25.12 10.78
C LEU A 105 4.08 26.26 10.00
N TYR A 106 4.90 27.00 10.69
CA TYR A 106 5.64 28.17 10.19
C TYR A 106 7.13 28.02 10.48
N ILE A 107 7.98 28.36 9.54
CA ILE A 107 9.44 28.47 9.71
C ILE A 107 9.82 29.93 9.54
N ASN A 108 10.45 30.52 10.56
CA ASN A 108 10.83 31.94 10.60
C ASN A 108 9.70 32.89 10.16
N GLY A 109 8.47 32.59 10.58
CA GLY A 109 7.27 33.35 10.27
C GLY A 109 6.64 33.07 8.90
N GLN A 110 7.25 32.23 8.06
CA GLN A 110 6.70 31.83 6.78
C GLN A 110 5.87 30.54 6.95
N GLN A 111 4.62 30.55 6.49
CA GLN A 111 3.75 29.38 6.54
C GLN A 111 4.24 28.29 5.58
N VAL A 112 4.45 27.08 6.10
CA VAL A 112 4.89 25.91 5.33
C VAL A 112 3.78 24.87 5.22
N VAL A 113 3.01 24.68 6.28
CA VAL A 113 1.90 23.72 6.33
C VAL A 113 0.65 24.41 6.84
N ASN A 114 -0.47 24.08 6.23
CA ASN A 114 -1.81 24.35 6.73
C ASN A 114 -2.71 23.22 6.25
N THR A 115 -3.13 22.37 7.17
CA THR A 115 -4.01 21.22 6.87
C THR A 115 -5.43 21.54 7.34
N GLY A 116 -6.41 20.99 6.66
CA GLY A 116 -7.76 20.92 7.20
C GLY A 116 -7.86 19.85 8.30
N LEU A 117 -9.09 19.44 8.61
CA LEU A 117 -9.36 18.33 9.52
C LEU A 117 -8.88 17.01 8.90
N THR A 118 -7.68 16.60 9.29
CA THR A 118 -7.03 15.36 8.85
C THR A 118 -5.92 15.00 9.81
N TRP A 119 -5.50 13.74 9.81
CA TRP A 119 -4.25 13.33 10.45
C TRP A 119 -3.22 12.92 9.39
N ASN A 120 -1.97 13.15 9.67
CA ASN A 120 -0.86 12.79 8.79
C ASN A 120 0.30 12.20 9.59
N ASN A 121 0.98 11.23 9.00
CA ASN A 121 2.13 10.59 9.62
C ASN A 121 3.32 10.57 8.67
N ASN A 122 4.47 11.09 9.15
CA ASN A 122 5.74 11.13 8.41
C ASN A 122 5.63 11.74 6.99
N VAL A 123 4.86 12.82 6.84
CA VAL A 123 4.78 13.54 5.58
C VAL A 123 6.07 14.30 5.33
N ILE A 124 6.69 14.09 4.17
CA ILE A 124 7.90 14.80 3.73
C ILE A 124 7.51 15.82 2.66
N LEU A 125 7.73 17.09 2.94
CA LEU A 125 7.38 18.22 2.10
C LEU A 125 8.64 19.03 1.73
N PRO A 126 8.95 19.25 0.43
CA PRO A 126 10.07 20.10 0.06
C PRO A 126 9.83 21.55 0.51
N LEU A 127 10.82 22.16 1.15
CA LEU A 127 10.77 23.57 1.53
C LEU A 127 10.91 24.46 0.29
N SER A 128 10.05 25.47 0.19
CA SER A 128 10.13 26.45 -0.89
C SER A 128 11.41 27.27 -0.79
N GLN A 129 11.88 27.80 -1.92
CA GLN A 129 13.07 28.66 -1.95
C GLN A 129 12.88 29.94 -1.12
N GLU A 130 11.65 30.41 -0.93
CA GLU A 130 11.33 31.56 -0.08
C GLU A 130 11.58 31.22 1.39
N VAL A 131 11.13 30.03 1.85
CA VAL A 131 11.40 29.55 3.21
C VAL A 131 12.88 29.29 3.43
N VAL A 132 13.56 28.61 2.50
CA VAL A 132 15.01 28.33 2.61
C VAL A 132 15.84 29.61 2.74
N LYS A 133 15.47 30.72 2.07
CA LYS A 133 16.15 32.03 2.17
C LYS A 133 16.00 32.67 3.55
N THR A 134 15.04 32.30 4.36
CA THR A 134 14.86 32.82 5.73
C THR A 134 15.73 32.12 6.76
N LEU A 135 16.31 30.96 6.41
CA LEU A 135 17.12 30.15 7.32
C LEU A 135 18.48 30.80 7.58
N ASN A 136 18.87 30.82 8.84
CA ASN A 136 20.12 31.37 9.35
C ASN A 136 20.94 30.30 10.05
N ALA A 137 22.22 30.59 10.33
CA ALA A 137 23.05 29.68 11.12
C ALA A 137 22.53 29.54 12.57
N GLU A 138 22.01 30.66 13.11
CA GLU A 138 21.52 30.71 14.49
C GLU A 138 20.17 31.43 14.54
N GLY A 139 19.35 31.09 15.56
CA GLY A 139 18.13 31.80 15.88
C GLY A 139 16.96 31.54 14.95
N ASN A 140 16.88 30.35 14.37
CA ASN A 140 15.68 29.93 13.61
C ASN A 140 14.61 29.44 14.56
N VAL A 141 13.36 29.60 14.15
CA VAL A 141 12.19 29.15 14.91
C VAL A 141 11.22 28.38 14.01
N ILE A 142 10.82 27.21 14.46
CA ILE A 142 9.60 26.54 13.96
C ILE A 142 8.48 26.84 14.95
N ALA A 143 7.42 27.51 14.50
CA ALA A 143 6.20 27.71 15.25
C ALA A 143 5.10 26.80 14.67
N ALA A 144 4.42 26.05 15.52
CA ALA A 144 3.35 25.13 15.11
C ALA A 144 2.12 25.32 16.00
N HIS A 145 0.96 25.14 15.40
CA HIS A 145 -0.33 25.04 16.10
C HIS A 145 -1.02 23.75 15.68
N CYS A 146 -1.52 23.00 16.63
CA CYS A 146 -2.36 21.85 16.38
C CYS A 146 -3.65 21.92 17.18
N PHE A 147 -4.78 21.64 16.52
CA PHE A 147 -6.09 21.59 17.12
C PHE A 147 -6.63 20.18 17.04
N ASN A 148 -6.81 19.55 18.22
CA ASN A 148 -7.38 18.21 18.36
C ASN A 148 -8.89 18.32 18.56
N THR A 149 -9.67 17.67 17.70
CA THR A 149 -11.15 17.68 17.78
C THR A 149 -11.66 16.60 18.72
N ARG A 150 -11.05 15.42 18.67
CA ARG A 150 -11.38 14.25 19.52
C ARG A 150 -10.39 13.10 19.28
N GLY A 151 -10.30 12.18 20.24
CA GLY A 151 -9.47 10.97 20.11
C GLY A 151 -8.04 11.20 20.52
N GLY A 152 -7.10 10.56 19.82
CA GLY A 152 -5.67 10.75 19.99
C GLY A 152 -5.23 12.14 19.55
N ALA A 153 -4.11 12.61 20.10
CA ALA A 153 -3.48 13.86 19.71
C ALA A 153 -2.00 13.62 19.44
N TYR A 154 -1.44 14.25 18.41
CA TYR A 154 -0.03 14.06 18.05
C TYR A 154 0.56 15.27 17.33
N VAL A 155 1.79 15.65 17.69
CA VAL A 155 2.61 16.59 16.94
C VAL A 155 4.07 16.22 17.03
N ASP A 156 4.69 15.99 15.87
CA ASP A 156 6.15 15.85 15.72
C ASP A 156 6.60 16.47 14.39
N PHE A 157 7.80 17.03 14.36
CA PHE A 157 8.36 17.61 13.15
C PHE A 157 9.88 17.78 13.20
N GLY A 158 10.51 17.77 12.01
CA GLY A 158 11.93 17.96 11.81
C GLY A 158 12.27 18.49 10.42
N ILE A 159 13.56 18.63 10.13
CA ILE A 159 14.06 19.02 8.82
C ILE A 159 15.02 17.96 8.29
N LEU A 160 14.85 17.61 7.03
CA LEU A 160 15.66 16.62 6.32
C LEU A 160 16.40 17.28 5.15
N CYS A 161 17.48 16.65 4.71
CA CYS A 161 18.09 16.89 3.41
C CYS A 161 18.23 15.58 2.64
N GLU A 162 18.43 15.68 1.32
CA GLU A 162 18.75 14.49 0.52
C GLU A 162 20.11 13.92 0.92
N ASP A 163 20.20 12.61 1.01
CA ASP A 163 21.48 11.92 1.14
C ASP A 163 22.28 12.07 -0.16
N GLU A 164 23.57 12.33 -0.05
CA GLU A 164 24.46 12.43 -1.21
C GLU A 164 24.56 11.13 -2.00
N LEU A 165 24.21 9.99 -1.38
CA LEU A 165 24.11 8.68 -2.04
C LEU A 165 23.04 8.62 -3.14
N ASN A 166 22.12 9.60 -3.22
CA ASN A 166 21.15 9.70 -4.32
C ASN A 166 21.75 10.15 -5.66
N THR A 167 23.06 10.44 -5.73
CA THR A 167 23.71 11.00 -6.91
C THR A 167 23.96 10.02 -8.07
N TYR A 168 23.75 8.71 -7.86
CA TYR A 168 23.98 7.67 -8.86
C TYR A 168 22.93 7.62 -9.98
N MET A 169 21.82 8.33 -9.85
CA MET A 169 20.77 8.33 -10.87
C MET A 169 20.98 9.39 -11.94
N ALA A 170 20.80 9.01 -13.21
CA ALA A 170 20.85 9.94 -14.34
C ALA A 170 19.62 10.85 -14.38
N GLY A 171 18.50 10.39 -13.88
CA GLY A 171 17.28 11.18 -13.83
C GLY A 171 16.00 10.36 -13.74
N LYS A 172 14.87 11.07 -13.77
CA LYS A 172 13.54 10.51 -13.86
C LYS A 172 13.22 10.17 -15.33
N ALA A 173 12.61 9.01 -15.56
CA ALA A 173 12.03 8.71 -16.86
C ALA A 173 10.81 9.59 -17.12
N ASP A 174 10.55 9.95 -18.37
CA ASP A 174 9.41 10.76 -18.76
C ASP A 174 8.18 9.88 -18.96
N GLN A 175 7.21 9.95 -18.06
CA GLN A 175 5.95 9.23 -18.21
C GLN A 175 5.10 9.89 -19.29
N ILE A 176 4.78 9.13 -20.34
CA ILE A 176 4.00 9.62 -21.50
C ILE A 176 2.58 9.04 -21.53
N LYS A 177 2.33 7.94 -20.81
CA LYS A 177 1.03 7.30 -20.76
C LYS A 177 0.79 6.65 -19.40
N ALA A 178 -0.44 6.75 -18.92
CA ALA A 178 -1.01 5.91 -17.88
C ALA A 178 -2.44 5.53 -18.30
N SER A 179 -2.81 4.25 -18.15
CA SER A 179 -4.13 3.75 -18.47
C SER A 179 -4.54 2.70 -17.45
N VAL A 180 -5.64 2.96 -16.75
CA VAL A 180 -6.22 2.06 -15.75
C VAL A 180 -7.37 1.30 -16.40
N LEU A 181 -7.23 -0.02 -16.46
CA LEU A 181 -8.27 -0.97 -16.87
C LEU A 181 -8.73 -1.78 -15.64
N PRO A 182 -9.85 -2.51 -15.73
CA PRO A 182 -10.42 -3.23 -14.58
C PRO A 182 -9.41 -4.08 -13.80
N ILE A 183 -8.60 -4.89 -14.47
CA ILE A 183 -7.62 -5.77 -13.83
C ILE A 183 -6.17 -5.55 -14.27
N GLN A 184 -5.94 -4.62 -15.19
CA GLN A 184 -4.61 -4.28 -15.68
C GLN A 184 -4.37 -2.76 -15.62
N THR A 185 -3.12 -2.36 -15.37
CA THR A 185 -2.70 -0.96 -15.44
C THR A 185 -1.46 -0.86 -16.32
N TYR A 186 -1.50 0.05 -17.28
CA TYR A 186 -0.44 0.27 -18.26
C TYR A 186 0.22 1.62 -18.03
N TYR A 187 1.54 1.62 -18.16
CA TYR A 187 2.35 2.84 -18.19
C TYR A 187 3.32 2.79 -19.37
N SER A 188 3.64 3.96 -19.93
CA SER A 188 4.72 4.10 -20.90
C SER A 188 5.66 5.21 -20.49
N PHE A 189 6.96 4.97 -20.61
CA PHE A 189 8.02 5.90 -20.19
C PHE A 189 9.09 6.02 -21.27
N TYR A 190 9.56 7.24 -21.51
CA TYR A 190 10.84 7.43 -22.18
C TYR A 190 11.98 7.36 -21.18
N CYS A 191 12.88 6.41 -21.37
CA CYS A 191 14.11 6.22 -20.62
C CYS A 191 15.29 6.63 -21.53
N GLY A 192 15.46 7.92 -21.80
CA GLY A 192 16.35 8.42 -22.83
C GLY A 192 15.87 8.00 -24.24
N PRO A 193 16.68 7.29 -25.05
CA PRO A 193 16.30 6.85 -26.39
C PRO A 193 15.41 5.60 -26.43
N VAL A 194 15.09 5.01 -25.26
CA VAL A 194 14.33 3.76 -25.17
C VAL A 194 12.93 4.03 -24.62
N LEU A 195 11.92 3.45 -25.26
CA LEU A 195 10.56 3.36 -24.73
C LEU A 195 10.45 2.12 -23.84
N LEU A 196 9.96 2.31 -22.62
CA LEU A 196 9.55 1.25 -21.70
C LEU A 196 8.03 1.24 -21.60
N ASP A 197 7.39 0.16 -21.99
CA ASP A 197 5.99 -0.14 -21.70
C ASP A 197 5.93 -1.10 -20.51
N LEU A 198 5.15 -0.75 -19.48
CA LEU A 198 5.02 -1.49 -18.22
C LEU A 198 3.55 -1.83 -18.00
N LYS A 199 3.29 -3.09 -17.62
CA LYS A 199 1.94 -3.57 -17.34
C LYS A 199 1.88 -4.31 -16.00
N PHE A 200 1.02 -3.85 -15.09
CA PHE A 200 0.66 -4.57 -13.88
C PHE A 200 -0.65 -5.32 -14.10
N THR A 201 -0.68 -6.61 -13.82
CA THR A 201 -1.85 -7.46 -13.97
C THR A 201 -2.18 -8.19 -12.68
N SER A 202 -3.39 -7.97 -12.15
CA SER A 202 -4.00 -8.79 -11.10
C SER A 202 -5.13 -9.59 -11.75
N PRO A 203 -5.08 -10.93 -11.85
CA PRO A 203 -6.01 -11.70 -12.66
C PRO A 203 -7.38 -11.87 -11.98
N LEU A 204 -8.02 -10.78 -11.56
CA LEU A 204 -9.28 -10.73 -10.82
C LEU A 204 -10.50 -10.97 -11.76
N VAL A 205 -10.51 -12.11 -12.44
CA VAL A 205 -11.51 -12.49 -13.45
C VAL A 205 -12.72 -13.13 -12.75
N LEU A 206 -13.82 -12.39 -12.60
CA LEU A 206 -14.99 -12.82 -11.81
C LEU A 206 -15.64 -14.11 -12.28
N ASN A 207 -15.60 -14.45 -13.57
CA ASN A 207 -16.15 -15.70 -14.10
C ASN A 207 -15.18 -16.89 -14.05
N ASN A 208 -14.04 -16.74 -13.36
CA ASN A 208 -13.04 -17.79 -13.17
C ASN A 208 -12.47 -17.73 -11.75
N LEU A 209 -13.02 -18.53 -10.85
CA LEU A 209 -12.66 -18.54 -9.43
C LEU A 209 -11.18 -18.87 -9.17
N ASP A 210 -10.54 -19.69 -10.02
CA ASP A 210 -9.12 -20.01 -9.90
C ASP A 210 -8.24 -18.77 -10.15
N LEU A 211 -8.61 -17.93 -11.13
CA LEU A 211 -7.92 -16.69 -11.40
C LEU A 211 -8.30 -15.60 -10.39
N LEU A 212 -9.58 -15.49 -10.04
CA LEU A 212 -10.08 -14.54 -9.04
C LEU A 212 -9.38 -14.71 -7.70
N SER A 213 -9.10 -15.93 -7.28
CA SER A 213 -8.43 -16.24 -6.01
C SER A 213 -6.91 -16.33 -6.13
N SER A 214 -6.33 -16.17 -7.32
CA SER A 214 -4.89 -16.35 -7.53
C SER A 214 -4.06 -15.48 -6.57
N PRO A 215 -3.10 -16.06 -5.84
CA PRO A 215 -2.20 -15.31 -4.97
C PRO A 215 -1.09 -14.61 -5.75
N VAL A 216 -1.03 -14.78 -7.09
CA VAL A 216 0.07 -14.33 -7.96
C VAL A 216 -0.40 -13.22 -8.89
N ASN A 217 0.38 -12.16 -8.95
CA ASN A 217 0.23 -11.02 -9.84
C ASN A 217 1.46 -10.91 -10.74
N TYR A 218 1.32 -10.17 -11.84
CA TYR A 218 2.35 -10.05 -12.87
C TYR A 218 2.78 -8.60 -13.05
N VAL A 219 4.08 -8.40 -13.17
CA VAL A 219 4.68 -7.15 -13.66
C VAL A 219 5.36 -7.49 -14.99
N SER A 220 4.74 -7.07 -16.08
CA SER A 220 5.24 -7.32 -17.43
C SER A 220 5.82 -6.05 -18.02
N TYR A 221 6.87 -6.16 -18.81
CA TYR A 221 7.53 -5.02 -19.45
C TYR A 221 7.97 -5.34 -20.87
N GLU A 222 7.95 -4.31 -21.69
CA GLU A 222 8.47 -4.34 -23.05
C GLU A 222 9.32 -3.09 -23.28
N VAL A 223 10.45 -3.25 -23.97
CA VAL A 223 11.36 -2.16 -24.32
C VAL A 223 11.65 -2.13 -25.81
N LYS A 224 11.86 -0.92 -26.33
CA LYS A 224 12.12 -0.70 -27.76
C LYS A 224 12.94 0.58 -27.95
N SER A 225 13.93 0.54 -28.83
CA SER A 225 14.64 1.76 -29.26
C SER A 225 13.74 2.66 -30.09
N MET A 226 13.85 3.97 -29.87
CA MET A 226 13.05 5.00 -30.57
C MET A 226 13.88 5.87 -31.52
N ASP A 227 15.20 5.79 -31.49
CA ASP A 227 16.11 6.56 -32.36
C ASP A 227 16.71 5.76 -33.51
N GLY A 228 16.37 4.48 -33.61
CA GLY A 228 16.84 3.57 -34.66
C GLY A 228 18.21 2.96 -34.41
N LEU A 229 18.85 3.24 -33.28
CA LEU A 229 20.10 2.63 -32.84
C LEU A 229 19.83 1.45 -31.90
N GLU A 230 20.87 0.66 -31.64
CA GLU A 230 20.83 -0.37 -30.60
C GLU A 230 21.41 0.17 -29.29
N HIS A 231 20.75 -0.14 -28.18
CA HIS A 231 21.11 0.28 -26.82
C HIS A 231 21.26 -0.91 -25.89
N ASP A 232 22.27 -0.91 -25.02
CA ASP A 232 22.38 -1.88 -23.94
C ASP A 232 21.39 -1.55 -22.84
N VAL A 233 20.44 -2.46 -22.54
CA VAL A 233 19.34 -2.22 -21.61
C VAL A 233 19.30 -3.27 -20.52
N GLN A 234 19.30 -2.82 -19.26
CA GLN A 234 19.02 -3.62 -18.07
C GLN A 234 17.82 -3.05 -17.35
N LEU A 235 16.97 -3.91 -16.81
CA LEU A 235 15.83 -3.55 -15.98
C LEU A 235 16.10 -3.93 -14.53
N TYR A 236 15.82 -3.00 -13.61
CA TYR A 236 15.91 -3.20 -12.17
C TYR A 236 14.52 -3.00 -11.55
N PHE A 237 14.09 -3.95 -10.74
CA PHE A 237 12.89 -3.87 -9.92
C PHE A 237 13.24 -4.18 -8.46
N GLU A 238 12.65 -3.43 -7.55
CA GLU A 238 12.87 -3.58 -6.10
C GLU A 238 11.53 -3.54 -5.36
N ALA A 239 11.39 -4.43 -4.40
CA ALA A 239 10.36 -4.40 -3.38
C ALA A 239 11.01 -4.57 -2.00
N THR A 240 10.27 -4.27 -0.93
CA THR A 240 10.73 -4.42 0.44
C THR A 240 9.75 -5.27 1.25
N PRO A 241 10.16 -5.82 2.41
CA PRO A 241 9.27 -6.53 3.32
C PRO A 241 8.13 -5.68 3.91
N GLN A 242 8.06 -4.37 3.62
CA GLN A 242 6.95 -3.49 4.03
C GLN A 242 5.57 -4.01 3.60
N TRP A 243 5.50 -4.82 2.54
CA TRP A 243 4.29 -5.51 2.11
C TRP A 243 3.75 -6.55 3.12
N ALA A 244 4.56 -6.95 4.12
CA ALA A 244 4.25 -8.03 5.04
C ALA A 244 4.28 -7.62 6.51
N VAL A 245 4.21 -6.32 6.81
CA VAL A 245 4.24 -5.78 8.18
C VAL A 245 3.17 -4.71 8.38
N THR A 246 2.82 -4.47 9.64
CA THR A 246 2.01 -3.32 10.07
C THR A 246 2.90 -2.13 10.47
N SER A 247 4.08 -2.42 11.06
CA SER A 247 5.05 -1.42 11.51
C SER A 247 6.46 -1.81 11.06
N LEU A 248 7.30 -0.82 10.78
CA LEU A 248 8.71 -1.03 10.42
C LEU A 248 9.55 -1.62 11.57
N ASP A 249 9.05 -1.55 12.80
CA ASP A 249 9.68 -2.09 14.00
C ASP A 249 9.42 -3.60 14.21
N GLN A 250 8.53 -4.20 13.42
CA GLN A 250 8.33 -5.65 13.43
C GLN A 250 9.56 -6.35 12.83
N GLU A 251 10.07 -7.35 13.54
CA GLU A 251 11.16 -8.18 13.01
C GLU A 251 10.67 -9.01 11.83
N VAL A 252 11.40 -8.93 10.73
CA VAL A 252 11.12 -9.67 9.49
C VAL A 252 12.25 -10.62 9.16
N LYS A 253 11.90 -11.74 8.55
CA LYS A 253 12.84 -12.64 7.90
C LYS A 253 12.61 -12.62 6.40
N ALA A 254 13.65 -12.30 5.64
CA ALA A 254 13.67 -12.44 4.20
C ALA A 254 14.57 -13.62 3.81
N GLU A 255 14.13 -14.43 2.84
CA GLU A 255 14.81 -15.64 2.40
C GLU A 255 14.87 -15.70 0.87
N ARG A 256 16.01 -16.17 0.34
CA ARG A 256 16.19 -16.51 -1.09
C ARG A 256 16.38 -18.00 -1.23
N TYR A 257 15.56 -18.63 -2.06
CA TYR A 257 15.64 -20.08 -2.33
C TYR A 257 15.15 -20.43 -3.73
N ARG A 258 15.47 -21.65 -4.17
CA ARG A 258 14.98 -22.21 -5.44
C ARG A 258 14.00 -23.35 -5.20
N LYS A 259 12.89 -23.33 -5.91
CA LYS A 259 11.88 -24.37 -5.90
C LYS A 259 11.06 -24.35 -7.20
N GLU A 260 10.54 -25.49 -7.65
CA GLU A 260 9.70 -25.60 -8.85
C GLU A 260 10.30 -24.92 -10.11
N GLY A 261 11.64 -24.93 -10.25
CA GLY A 261 12.35 -24.32 -11.37
C GLY A 261 12.42 -22.79 -11.36
N MET A 262 12.03 -22.16 -10.25
CA MET A 262 12.05 -20.70 -10.05
C MET A 262 12.91 -20.32 -8.85
N THR A 263 13.36 -19.07 -8.82
CA THR A 263 13.98 -18.44 -7.65
C THR A 263 12.96 -17.54 -6.97
N PHE A 264 12.86 -17.67 -5.67
CA PHE A 264 11.97 -16.91 -4.80
C PHE A 264 12.76 -16.03 -3.83
N LEU A 265 12.29 -14.81 -3.70
CA LEU A 265 12.55 -13.94 -2.56
C LEU A 265 11.26 -13.90 -1.76
N LYS A 266 11.32 -14.34 -0.49
CA LYS A 266 10.18 -14.47 0.42
C LYS A 266 10.43 -13.62 1.64
N ALA A 267 9.47 -12.84 2.11
CA ALA A 267 9.60 -12.07 3.34
C ALA A 267 8.30 -12.06 4.14
N GLY A 268 8.43 -12.07 5.46
CA GLY A 268 7.32 -11.96 6.41
C GLY A 268 7.85 -11.72 7.82
N THR A 269 6.97 -11.40 8.76
CA THR A 269 7.33 -11.26 10.17
C THR A 269 7.85 -12.56 10.73
N THR A 270 8.81 -12.51 11.67
CA THR A 270 9.33 -13.71 12.34
C THR A 270 8.30 -14.32 13.28
N GLU A 271 7.42 -13.51 13.85
CA GLU A 271 6.44 -13.94 14.87
C GLU A 271 5.23 -14.70 14.25
N GLN A 272 4.82 -14.33 13.01
CA GLN A 272 3.72 -14.99 12.29
C GLN A 272 2.46 -15.24 13.14
N LYS A 273 1.92 -14.19 13.76
CA LYS A 273 0.63 -14.26 14.48
C LYS A 273 -0.54 -14.37 13.50
N VAL A 274 -0.71 -15.55 12.92
CA VAL A 274 -1.76 -15.82 11.92
C VAL A 274 -3.13 -15.50 12.50
N LEU A 275 -3.89 -14.57 11.88
CA LEU A 275 -5.19 -14.06 12.34
C LEU A 275 -5.13 -13.56 13.81
N GLY A 276 -4.00 -13.01 14.25
CA GLY A 276 -3.73 -12.72 15.67
C GLY A 276 -4.38 -11.43 16.17
N LYS A 277 -4.89 -10.57 15.28
CA LYS A 277 -5.55 -9.31 15.61
C LYS A 277 -6.69 -9.00 14.65
N CYS A 278 -7.61 -8.15 15.06
CA CYS A 278 -8.68 -7.64 14.22
C CYS A 278 -8.79 -6.11 14.36
N GLY A 279 -9.38 -5.46 13.38
CA GLY A 279 -9.59 -4.01 13.41
C GLY A 279 -9.82 -3.41 12.02
N ASP A 280 -10.07 -2.11 11.99
CA ASP A 280 -10.28 -1.37 10.76
C ASP A 280 -8.96 -1.14 10.00
N VAL A 281 -8.02 -0.46 10.64
CA VAL A 281 -6.75 -0.02 10.01
C VAL A 281 -5.64 -1.02 10.32
N ILE A 282 -5.86 -2.31 10.04
CA ILE A 282 -4.84 -3.34 10.20
C ILE A 282 -4.31 -3.79 8.85
N ALA A 283 -2.98 -3.86 8.72
CA ALA A 283 -2.34 -4.57 7.63
C ALA A 283 -2.25 -6.07 7.95
N ILE A 284 -2.20 -6.92 6.93
CA ILE A 284 -1.89 -8.35 7.08
C ILE A 284 -0.39 -8.46 7.39
N ASP A 285 -0.05 -8.75 8.65
CA ASP A 285 1.33 -8.94 9.13
C ASP A 285 1.61 -10.40 9.51
N TRP A 286 0.78 -11.31 9.04
CA TRP A 286 1.00 -12.74 8.99
C TRP A 286 1.06 -13.20 7.54
N GLY A 287 1.71 -14.35 7.29
CA GLY A 287 1.97 -14.80 5.93
C GLY A 287 3.21 -14.14 5.33
N TYR A 288 3.31 -14.19 3.99
CA TYR A 288 4.55 -13.87 3.33
C TYR A 288 4.33 -13.18 1.99
N PHE A 289 5.08 -12.12 1.75
CA PHE A 289 5.23 -11.52 0.43
C PHE A 289 6.30 -12.26 -0.37
N PHE A 290 6.05 -12.44 -1.67
CA PHE A 290 6.96 -13.10 -2.60
C PHE A 290 7.25 -12.23 -3.82
N LEU A 291 8.51 -12.22 -4.22
CA LEU A 291 8.99 -11.80 -5.51
C LEU A 291 9.69 -12.98 -6.17
N ALA A 292 9.31 -13.35 -7.38
CA ALA A 292 9.84 -14.53 -8.03
C ALA A 292 10.11 -14.32 -9.53
N GLY A 293 11.06 -15.10 -10.05
CA GLY A 293 11.41 -15.14 -11.45
C GLY A 293 12.17 -16.40 -11.79
N LYS A 294 12.28 -16.68 -13.09
CA LYS A 294 13.03 -17.81 -13.61
C LYS A 294 14.45 -17.37 -13.97
N GLU A 295 15.41 -17.67 -13.08
CA GLU A 295 16.82 -17.35 -13.37
C GLU A 295 17.38 -18.23 -14.50
N ASP A 296 17.77 -17.59 -15.59
CA ASP A 296 18.29 -18.23 -16.81
C ASP A 296 19.64 -17.68 -17.29
N GLY A 297 20.33 -16.92 -16.44
CA GLY A 297 21.60 -16.24 -16.75
C GLY A 297 21.45 -14.78 -17.14
N GLN A 298 20.27 -14.34 -17.59
CA GLN A 298 19.94 -12.93 -17.83
C GLN A 298 19.20 -12.33 -16.62
N ILE A 299 18.45 -13.16 -15.89
CA ILE A 299 17.68 -12.76 -14.70
C ILE A 299 18.47 -13.10 -13.44
N GLN A 300 18.54 -12.16 -12.51
CA GLN A 300 19.13 -12.28 -11.18
C GLN A 300 18.14 -11.82 -10.12
N LEU A 301 18.03 -12.57 -9.03
CA LEU A 301 17.24 -12.19 -7.85
C LEU A 301 18.15 -12.19 -6.61
N ALA A 302 18.04 -11.16 -5.76
CA ALA A 302 18.89 -10.99 -4.58
C ALA A 302 18.16 -10.38 -3.39
N LEU A 303 18.66 -10.73 -2.20
CA LEU A 303 18.43 -9.98 -0.96
C LEU A 303 19.67 -9.14 -0.69
N SER A 304 19.50 -7.83 -0.53
CA SER A 304 20.62 -6.92 -0.30
C SER A 304 20.18 -5.67 0.46
N ASP A 305 21.15 -4.91 0.90
CA ASP A 305 20.91 -3.53 1.29
C ASP A 305 20.50 -2.71 0.06
N PRO A 306 19.43 -1.88 0.13
CA PRO A 306 18.92 -1.14 -1.03
C PRO A 306 19.95 -0.21 -1.68
N GLN A 307 20.78 0.47 -0.89
CA GLN A 307 21.81 1.39 -1.39
C GLN A 307 22.92 0.62 -2.11
N THR A 308 23.35 -0.49 -1.51
CA THR A 308 24.35 -1.38 -2.11
C THR A 308 23.83 -1.97 -3.43
N ALA A 309 22.58 -2.45 -3.46
CA ALA A 309 21.98 -3.00 -4.68
C ALA A 309 21.97 -1.96 -5.81
N LYS A 310 21.48 -0.75 -5.54
CA LYS A 310 21.38 0.32 -6.53
C LYS A 310 22.74 0.81 -7.01
N SER A 311 23.71 1.00 -6.11
CA SER A 311 25.04 1.46 -6.47
C SER A 311 25.79 0.43 -7.36
N VAL A 312 25.70 -0.86 -7.03
CA VAL A 312 26.31 -1.93 -7.85
C VAL A 312 25.59 -2.04 -9.20
N PHE A 313 24.25 -2.04 -9.20
CA PHE A 313 23.48 -2.04 -10.46
C PHE A 313 23.84 -0.87 -11.36
N THR A 314 23.93 0.34 -10.81
CA THR A 314 24.32 1.53 -11.58
C THR A 314 25.71 1.41 -12.19
N ALA A 315 26.66 0.83 -11.45
CA ALA A 315 28.03 0.68 -11.90
C ALA A 315 28.22 -0.46 -12.90
N THR A 316 27.44 -1.54 -12.80
CA THR A 316 27.72 -2.81 -13.48
C THR A 316 26.55 -3.40 -14.28
N GLY A 317 25.34 -2.89 -14.11
CA GLY A 317 24.09 -3.47 -14.64
C GLY A 317 23.68 -4.80 -13.97
N LYS A 318 24.33 -5.17 -12.85
CA LYS A 318 24.12 -6.46 -12.14
C LYS A 318 23.82 -6.25 -10.67
N LEU A 319 23.40 -7.30 -9.99
CA LEU A 319 23.29 -7.32 -8.54
C LEU A 319 24.64 -7.63 -7.86
N PRO A 320 24.81 -7.27 -6.56
CA PRO A 320 26.03 -7.58 -5.82
C PRO A 320 26.33 -9.08 -5.77
N ASP A 321 27.60 -9.46 -5.81
CA ASP A 321 28.05 -10.83 -5.58
C ASP A 321 27.94 -11.21 -4.09
N GLY A 322 27.91 -12.53 -3.79
CA GLY A 322 27.93 -13.04 -2.42
C GLY A 322 26.64 -12.77 -1.63
N GLN A 323 25.51 -12.89 -2.28
CA GLN A 323 24.18 -12.59 -1.74
C GLN A 323 23.83 -13.46 -0.52
N ALA A 324 23.19 -12.86 0.48
CA ALA A 324 22.68 -13.59 1.62
C ALA A 324 21.52 -14.52 1.21
N ALA A 325 21.55 -15.76 1.69
CA ALA A 325 20.45 -16.69 1.55
C ALA A 325 19.27 -16.32 2.46
N SER A 326 19.54 -15.62 3.57
CA SER A 326 18.54 -15.15 4.52
C SER A 326 19.04 -13.91 5.27
N VAL A 327 18.11 -13.01 5.56
CA VAL A 327 18.34 -11.81 6.40
C VAL A 327 17.21 -11.71 7.40
N THR A 328 17.56 -11.52 8.70
CA THR A 328 16.59 -11.21 9.75
C THR A 328 16.93 -9.83 10.32
N THR A 329 15.95 -8.94 10.36
CA THR A 329 16.13 -7.55 10.81
C THR A 329 14.79 -6.89 11.13
N THR A 330 14.80 -5.75 11.84
CA THR A 330 13.73 -4.76 11.78
C THR A 330 14.04 -3.77 10.67
N MET A 331 13.04 -3.32 9.92
CA MET A 331 13.27 -2.38 8.81
C MET A 331 13.58 -0.97 9.28
N SER A 332 13.22 -0.63 10.53
CA SER A 332 13.67 0.60 11.17
C SER A 332 15.17 0.62 11.45
N ASP A 333 15.79 -0.55 11.70
CA ASP A 333 17.23 -0.65 11.91
C ASP A 333 17.97 -0.79 10.58
N LYS A 334 17.51 -1.71 9.72
CA LYS A 334 18.15 -1.99 8.45
C LYS A 334 17.12 -2.44 7.40
N MET A 335 16.92 -1.63 6.38
CA MET A 335 16.07 -1.99 5.24
C MET A 335 16.68 -3.14 4.44
N VAL A 336 15.83 -4.05 3.96
CA VAL A 336 16.18 -5.14 3.04
C VAL A 336 15.47 -4.93 1.72
N ALA A 337 16.23 -4.94 0.63
CA ALA A 337 15.70 -4.96 -0.73
C ALA A 337 15.55 -6.40 -1.22
N MET A 338 14.40 -6.70 -1.78
CA MET A 338 14.10 -7.87 -2.60
C MET A 338 14.19 -7.41 -4.06
N THR A 339 15.31 -7.73 -4.72
CA THR A 339 15.65 -7.16 -6.03
C THR A 339 15.59 -8.18 -7.14
N PHE A 340 15.11 -7.71 -8.29
CA PHE A 340 15.10 -8.41 -9.56
C PHE A 340 15.85 -7.58 -10.60
N VAL A 341 16.76 -8.18 -11.35
CA VAL A 341 17.43 -7.56 -12.49
C VAL A 341 17.33 -8.48 -13.69
N GLU A 342 17.00 -7.92 -14.85
CA GLU A 342 17.10 -8.61 -16.14
C GLU A 342 18.02 -7.83 -17.07
N ASP A 343 18.98 -8.52 -17.66
CA ASP A 343 19.80 -8.02 -18.76
C ASP A 343 19.10 -8.31 -20.09
N LEU A 344 18.49 -7.29 -20.67
CA LEU A 344 17.78 -7.39 -21.95
C LEU A 344 18.74 -7.31 -23.16
N GLY A 345 20.03 -7.11 -22.89
CA GLY A 345 21.08 -7.01 -23.91
C GLY A 345 20.87 -5.82 -24.84
N ARG A 346 21.20 -6.01 -26.12
CA ARG A 346 21.10 -4.96 -27.14
C ARG A 346 19.68 -4.87 -27.72
N VAL A 347 19.02 -3.77 -27.41
CA VAL A 347 17.64 -3.47 -27.83
C VAL A 347 17.65 -2.48 -28.99
N GLY A 348 17.13 -2.91 -30.13
CA GLY A 348 16.93 -2.08 -31.33
C GLY A 348 15.44 -1.73 -31.55
N GLY A 349 15.07 -1.58 -32.82
CA GLY A 349 13.70 -1.27 -33.22
C GLY A 349 12.69 -2.42 -33.01
N LYS A 350 13.13 -3.65 -32.74
CA LYS A 350 12.27 -4.78 -32.35
C LYS A 350 12.04 -4.75 -30.85
N THR A 351 10.78 -4.93 -30.43
CA THR A 351 10.41 -5.03 -29.03
C THR A 351 11.03 -6.27 -28.37
N VAL A 352 11.62 -6.09 -27.21
CA VAL A 352 12.12 -7.13 -26.30
C VAL A 352 11.43 -6.94 -24.96
N GLY A 353 11.07 -8.01 -24.26
CA GLY A 353 10.39 -7.87 -22.98
C GLY A 353 10.40 -9.15 -22.16
N GLY A 354 9.96 -9.00 -20.92
CA GLY A 354 9.89 -10.06 -19.94
C GLY A 354 8.79 -9.81 -18.90
N HIS A 355 8.86 -10.57 -17.84
CA HIS A 355 7.97 -10.39 -16.69
C HIS A 355 8.60 -10.93 -15.41
N LEU A 356 8.10 -10.44 -14.30
CA LEU A 356 8.36 -10.97 -12.96
C LEU A 356 7.02 -11.22 -12.26
N LEU A 357 7.04 -12.07 -11.25
CA LEU A 357 5.86 -12.44 -10.48
C LEU A 357 5.97 -11.91 -9.06
N VAL A 358 4.88 -11.35 -8.56
CA VAL A 358 4.73 -10.95 -7.15
C VAL A 358 3.49 -11.61 -6.56
N GLY A 359 3.50 -11.93 -5.28
CA GLY A 359 2.34 -12.56 -4.66
C GLY A 359 2.39 -12.52 -3.14
N TYR A 360 1.29 -12.99 -2.54
CA TYR A 360 1.13 -13.03 -1.09
C TYR A 360 0.41 -14.31 -0.66
N ASP A 361 0.99 -15.04 0.30
CA ASP A 361 0.33 -16.14 0.99
C ASP A 361 -0.08 -15.67 2.39
N ASP A 362 -1.35 -15.47 2.63
CA ASP A 362 -1.89 -15.07 3.91
C ASP A 362 -2.08 -16.24 4.90
N VAL A 363 -1.58 -17.43 4.55
CA VAL A 363 -1.60 -18.68 5.34
C VAL A 363 -3.01 -19.12 5.70
N LYS A 364 -3.77 -18.26 6.36
CA LYS A 364 -5.22 -18.34 6.62
C LYS A 364 -5.84 -16.99 6.34
N SER A 365 -6.97 -16.96 5.64
CA SER A 365 -7.59 -15.71 5.19
C SER A 365 -8.54 -15.11 6.22
N VAL A 366 -9.41 -15.94 6.82
CA VAL A 366 -10.48 -15.48 7.72
C VAL A 366 -10.70 -16.54 8.81
N GLN A 367 -11.07 -16.11 10.00
CA GLN A 367 -11.61 -16.99 11.04
C GLN A 367 -13.14 -16.89 11.03
N TYR A 368 -13.83 -17.97 10.71
CA TYR A 368 -15.28 -18.05 10.71
C TYR A 368 -15.76 -18.93 11.86
N PHE A 369 -16.47 -18.35 12.84
CA PHE A 369 -16.91 -19.00 14.07
C PHE A 369 -15.87 -19.94 14.68
N LYS A 370 -14.65 -19.40 14.89
CA LYS A 370 -13.47 -20.08 15.46
C LYS A 370 -12.79 -21.12 14.56
N GLN A 371 -13.26 -21.29 13.33
CA GLN A 371 -12.57 -22.09 12.32
C GLN A 371 -11.73 -21.18 11.41
N ASN A 372 -10.45 -21.49 11.27
CA ASN A 372 -9.55 -20.74 10.40
C ASN A 372 -9.64 -21.27 8.97
N LEU A 373 -10.19 -20.46 8.07
CA LEU A 373 -10.42 -20.82 6.67
C LEU A 373 -9.19 -20.52 5.81
N ASP A 374 -8.90 -21.45 4.91
CA ASP A 374 -7.84 -21.28 3.92
C ASP A 374 -8.29 -20.34 2.78
N PRO A 375 -7.38 -19.60 2.13
CA PRO A 375 -7.68 -18.92 0.89
C PRO A 375 -8.08 -19.94 -0.19
N TYR A 376 -9.06 -19.59 -1.03
CA TYR A 376 -9.67 -20.51 -2.01
C TYR A 376 -8.65 -21.15 -2.97
N TRP A 377 -7.57 -20.44 -3.35
CA TRP A 377 -6.54 -20.96 -4.24
C TRP A 377 -5.85 -22.24 -3.72
N LYS A 378 -5.85 -22.48 -2.39
CA LYS A 378 -5.27 -23.68 -1.79
C LYS A 378 -6.03 -24.97 -2.14
N LYS A 379 -7.26 -24.87 -2.63
CA LYS A 379 -7.98 -26.03 -3.21
C LYS A 379 -7.24 -26.63 -4.39
N LYS A 380 -6.55 -25.80 -5.17
CA LYS A 380 -5.83 -26.19 -6.38
C LYS A 380 -4.35 -26.42 -6.14
N PHE A 381 -3.73 -25.59 -5.31
CA PHE A 381 -2.29 -25.61 -5.07
C PHE A 381 -1.98 -25.84 -3.59
N PRO A 382 -1.35 -26.97 -3.22
CA PRO A 382 -0.94 -27.25 -1.84
C PRO A 382 0.08 -26.24 -1.28
N THR A 383 0.88 -25.61 -2.14
CA THR A 383 1.87 -24.60 -1.76
C THR A 383 1.86 -23.42 -2.72
N ILE A 384 2.31 -22.27 -2.25
CA ILE A 384 2.35 -21.07 -3.08
C ILE A 384 3.35 -21.20 -4.23
N GLU A 385 4.45 -21.94 -4.04
CA GLU A 385 5.45 -22.13 -5.10
C GLU A 385 4.85 -22.89 -6.29
N LEU A 386 3.94 -23.84 -6.06
CA LEU A 386 3.21 -24.51 -7.13
C LEU A 386 2.25 -23.54 -7.86
N ALA A 387 1.63 -22.61 -7.13
CA ALA A 387 0.81 -21.56 -7.74
C ALA A 387 1.65 -20.63 -8.63
N PHE A 388 2.85 -20.24 -8.17
CA PHE A 388 3.79 -19.45 -8.97
C PHE A 388 4.29 -20.21 -10.20
N ALA A 389 4.63 -21.49 -10.07
CA ALA A 389 5.07 -22.31 -11.20
C ALA A 389 3.96 -22.49 -12.26
N ASP A 390 2.70 -22.65 -11.84
CA ASP A 390 1.56 -22.68 -12.75
C ASP A 390 1.33 -21.31 -13.41
N ALA A 391 1.45 -20.22 -12.65
CA ALA A 391 1.32 -18.85 -13.16
C ALA A 391 2.40 -18.54 -14.21
N GLU A 392 3.66 -18.91 -13.96
CA GLU A 392 4.78 -18.78 -14.92
C GLU A 392 4.51 -19.59 -16.18
N LYS A 393 4.16 -20.88 -16.03
CA LYS A 393 3.89 -21.78 -17.15
C LYS A 393 2.74 -21.28 -18.03
N ASN A 394 1.70 -20.71 -17.43
CA ASN A 394 0.49 -20.28 -18.11
C ASN A 394 0.47 -18.77 -18.41
N TYR A 395 1.57 -18.05 -18.24
CA TYR A 395 1.66 -16.59 -18.39
C TYR A 395 0.93 -16.07 -19.63
N ALA A 396 1.34 -16.54 -20.82
CA ALA A 396 0.77 -16.07 -22.10
C ALA A 396 -0.74 -16.36 -22.24
N LYS A 397 -1.22 -17.48 -21.67
CA LYS A 397 -2.64 -17.82 -21.65
C LYS A 397 -3.40 -16.92 -20.70
N THR A 398 -2.86 -16.68 -19.50
CA THR A 398 -3.46 -15.81 -18.49
C THR A 398 -3.55 -14.38 -18.99
N MET A 399 -2.49 -13.85 -19.60
CA MET A 399 -2.53 -12.50 -20.20
C MET A 399 -3.66 -12.34 -21.23
N LYS A 400 -3.83 -13.31 -22.14
CA LYS A 400 -4.94 -13.29 -23.11
C LYS A 400 -6.32 -13.33 -22.47
N ILE A 401 -6.47 -14.03 -21.35
CA ILE A 401 -7.73 -14.04 -20.59
C ILE A 401 -7.96 -12.67 -19.97
N CYS A 402 -6.94 -12.09 -19.34
CA CYS A 402 -7.03 -10.77 -18.71
C CYS A 402 -7.32 -9.67 -19.74
N ASP A 403 -6.65 -9.69 -20.88
CA ASP A 403 -6.87 -8.71 -21.96
C ASP A 403 -8.34 -8.75 -22.42
N ARG A 404 -8.90 -9.94 -22.70
CA ARG A 404 -10.31 -10.10 -23.10
C ARG A 404 -11.27 -9.70 -21.99
N TRP A 405 -10.91 -9.96 -20.74
CA TRP A 405 -11.76 -9.57 -19.60
C TRP A 405 -11.85 -8.06 -19.47
N ASP A 406 -10.73 -7.36 -19.56
CA ASP A 406 -10.69 -5.90 -19.57
C ASP A 406 -11.50 -5.33 -20.75
N GLU A 407 -11.30 -5.87 -21.96
CA GLU A 407 -12.10 -5.48 -23.15
C GLU A 407 -13.59 -5.65 -22.89
N GLN A 408 -14.03 -6.81 -22.40
CA GLN A 408 -15.44 -7.10 -22.13
C GLN A 408 -16.03 -6.11 -21.11
N VAL A 409 -15.37 -5.87 -19.98
CA VAL A 409 -15.87 -4.97 -18.94
C VAL A 409 -15.94 -3.53 -19.45
N MET A 410 -14.92 -3.08 -20.19
CA MET A 410 -14.89 -1.74 -20.77
C MET A 410 -15.97 -1.54 -21.84
N GLU A 411 -16.19 -2.52 -22.71
CA GLU A 411 -17.24 -2.48 -23.72
C GLU A 411 -18.64 -2.46 -23.11
N ASP A 412 -18.89 -3.30 -22.10
CA ASP A 412 -20.17 -3.34 -21.38
C ASP A 412 -20.46 -2.00 -20.70
N ALA A 413 -19.48 -1.45 -20.00
CA ALA A 413 -19.62 -0.17 -19.30
C ALA A 413 -19.76 1.00 -20.30
N CYS A 414 -18.98 1.00 -21.39
CA CYS A 414 -19.09 2.03 -22.43
C CYS A 414 -20.47 2.01 -23.12
N ARG A 415 -21.01 0.82 -23.36
CA ARG A 415 -22.37 0.65 -23.93
C ARG A 415 -23.45 1.16 -22.98
N ALA A 416 -23.25 0.99 -21.67
CA ALA A 416 -24.20 1.41 -20.65
C ALA A 416 -24.20 2.93 -20.41
N GLY A 417 -23.03 3.59 -20.39
CA GLY A 417 -22.91 4.98 -19.95
C GLY A 417 -21.84 5.81 -20.69
N GLY A 418 -21.25 5.28 -21.75
CA GLY A 418 -20.19 5.96 -22.52
C GLY A 418 -18.81 5.85 -21.89
N GLN A 419 -17.82 6.51 -22.51
CA GLN A 419 -16.40 6.36 -22.17
C GLN A 419 -16.08 6.77 -20.72
N GLN A 420 -16.59 7.90 -20.24
CA GLN A 420 -16.33 8.37 -18.88
C GLN A 420 -16.88 7.40 -17.83
N TYR A 421 -18.05 6.81 -18.07
CA TYR A 421 -18.62 5.79 -17.20
C TYR A 421 -17.75 4.53 -17.19
N ALA A 422 -17.25 4.11 -18.33
CA ALA A 422 -16.33 2.97 -18.42
C ALA A 422 -15.02 3.21 -17.64
N GLU A 423 -14.47 4.42 -17.69
CA GLU A 423 -13.28 4.80 -16.90
C GLU A 423 -13.54 4.76 -15.38
N ILE A 424 -14.71 5.20 -14.93
CA ILE A 424 -15.14 5.08 -13.53
C ILE A 424 -15.26 3.60 -13.14
N CYS A 425 -15.91 2.79 -13.97
CA CYS A 425 -16.05 1.35 -13.74
C CYS A 425 -14.67 0.66 -13.66
N ALA A 426 -13.73 1.00 -14.53
CA ALA A 426 -12.38 0.47 -14.50
C ALA A 426 -11.64 0.84 -13.21
N ALA A 427 -11.73 2.10 -12.78
CA ALA A 427 -11.07 2.58 -11.57
C ALA A 427 -11.63 1.91 -10.29
N THR A 428 -12.94 1.61 -10.26
CA THR A 428 -13.62 1.05 -9.08
C THR A 428 -13.65 -0.48 -9.05
N TYR A 429 -13.55 -1.15 -10.21
CA TYR A 429 -13.62 -2.61 -10.32
C TYR A 429 -12.65 -3.31 -9.38
N ARG A 430 -11.36 -2.98 -9.50
CA ARG A 430 -10.30 -3.60 -8.71
C ARG A 430 -10.46 -3.30 -7.23
N GLN A 431 -10.85 -2.09 -6.87
CA GLN A 431 -11.10 -1.70 -5.49
C GLN A 431 -12.22 -2.54 -4.87
N SER A 432 -13.34 -2.70 -5.59
CA SER A 432 -14.46 -3.52 -5.14
C SER A 432 -14.07 -4.98 -4.97
N VAL A 433 -13.45 -5.60 -5.98
CA VAL A 433 -13.07 -7.02 -5.93
C VAL A 433 -11.98 -7.26 -4.88
N ALA A 434 -10.96 -6.40 -4.80
CA ALA A 434 -9.84 -6.55 -3.87
C ALA A 434 -10.23 -6.32 -2.39
N ALA A 435 -11.36 -5.67 -2.13
CA ALA A 435 -11.90 -5.52 -0.78
C ALA A 435 -12.55 -6.81 -0.23
N HIS A 436 -12.48 -7.92 -0.97
CA HIS A 436 -13.10 -9.19 -0.59
C HIS A 436 -12.07 -10.31 -0.43
N LYS A 437 -12.44 -11.30 0.39
CA LYS A 437 -11.71 -12.58 0.54
C LYS A 437 -12.57 -13.73 0.08
N LEU A 438 -12.07 -14.49 -0.91
CA LEU A 438 -12.72 -15.70 -1.40
C LEU A 438 -12.19 -16.92 -0.64
N VAL A 439 -13.08 -17.64 0.04
CA VAL A 439 -12.78 -18.83 0.82
C VAL A 439 -13.87 -19.87 0.63
N GLU A 440 -13.58 -21.12 1.02
CA GLU A 440 -14.59 -22.16 1.18
C GLU A 440 -15.01 -22.21 2.66
N GLY A 441 -16.32 -22.20 2.90
CA GLY A 441 -16.91 -22.33 4.21
C GLY A 441 -16.83 -23.75 4.76
N PRO A 442 -17.25 -23.98 6.03
CA PRO A 442 -17.12 -25.27 6.70
C PRO A 442 -17.83 -26.45 6.01
N GLU A 443 -18.95 -26.19 5.33
CA GLU A 443 -19.76 -27.21 4.64
C GLU A 443 -19.43 -27.29 3.14
N GLY A 444 -18.40 -26.56 2.67
CA GLY A 444 -17.97 -26.53 1.28
C GLY A 444 -18.65 -25.45 0.42
N GLU A 445 -19.47 -24.61 1.03
CA GLU A 445 -20.10 -23.45 0.41
C GLU A 445 -19.08 -22.35 0.10
N LEU A 446 -19.38 -21.53 -0.89
CA LEU A 446 -18.50 -20.43 -1.26
C LEU A 446 -18.83 -19.20 -0.40
N PHE A 447 -17.82 -18.58 0.20
CA PHE A 447 -17.90 -17.32 0.90
C PHE A 447 -17.01 -16.26 0.24
N PHE A 448 -17.56 -15.07 0.04
CA PHE A 448 -16.84 -13.93 -0.52
C PHE A 448 -17.02 -12.74 0.43
N PHE A 449 -16.18 -12.69 1.47
CA PHE A 449 -16.26 -11.71 2.54
C PHE A 449 -15.74 -10.34 2.12
N SER A 450 -16.58 -9.32 2.23
CA SER A 450 -16.14 -7.92 2.16
C SER A 450 -15.43 -7.50 3.45
N LYS A 451 -14.50 -6.54 3.34
CA LYS A 451 -13.97 -5.78 4.48
C LYS A 451 -14.38 -4.33 4.33
N GLU A 452 -15.04 -3.80 5.31
CA GLU A 452 -15.29 -2.37 5.43
C GLU A 452 -14.01 -1.66 5.86
N CYS A 453 -13.56 -0.70 5.04
CA CYS A 453 -12.28 -0.02 5.24
C CYS A 453 -12.48 1.44 5.65
N ASN A 454 -11.64 1.92 6.59
CA ASN A 454 -11.65 3.28 7.11
C ASN A 454 -13.01 3.72 7.70
N SER A 455 -13.69 2.80 8.38
CA SER A 455 -14.97 3.01 9.04
C SER A 455 -14.97 2.31 10.40
N ASN A 456 -15.22 0.99 10.43
CA ASN A 456 -15.26 0.20 11.67
C ASN A 456 -14.55 -1.17 11.53
N GLY A 457 -14.12 -1.54 10.33
CA GLY A 457 -13.45 -2.80 10.04
C GLY A 457 -14.37 -4.01 10.00
N SER A 458 -15.68 -3.85 9.89
CA SER A 458 -16.64 -4.95 9.79
C SER A 458 -16.34 -5.85 8.60
N ILE A 459 -16.58 -7.15 8.77
CA ILE A 459 -16.43 -8.17 7.73
C ILE A 459 -17.81 -8.71 7.34
N GLY A 460 -18.07 -8.79 6.04
CA GLY A 460 -19.33 -9.30 5.51
C GLY A 460 -20.53 -8.41 5.84
N THR A 461 -20.35 -7.10 5.82
CA THR A 461 -21.40 -6.10 6.08
C THR A 461 -22.43 -6.10 4.97
N VAL A 462 -23.71 -6.26 5.31
CA VAL A 462 -24.79 -6.43 4.33
C VAL A 462 -25.09 -5.13 3.58
N ASP A 463 -25.08 -3.98 4.23
CA ASP A 463 -25.29 -2.67 3.61
C ASP A 463 -24.13 -2.25 2.69
N VAL A 464 -22.92 -2.75 2.92
CA VAL A 464 -21.77 -2.63 1.98
C VAL A 464 -21.90 -3.60 0.81
N THR A 465 -22.41 -4.80 1.05
CA THR A 465 -22.68 -5.81 0.01
C THR A 465 -23.68 -5.30 -1.02
N TYR A 466 -24.75 -4.64 -0.59
CA TYR A 466 -25.83 -4.17 -1.44
C TYR A 466 -25.35 -3.23 -2.58
N PRO A 467 -24.61 -2.12 -2.31
CA PRO A 467 -24.16 -1.24 -3.37
C PRO A 467 -23.05 -1.84 -4.26
N SER A 468 -22.30 -2.82 -3.78
CA SER A 468 -21.26 -3.50 -4.57
C SER A 468 -21.81 -4.65 -5.44
N CYS A 469 -22.93 -5.23 -5.04
CA CYS A 469 -23.50 -6.45 -5.64
C CYS A 469 -23.82 -6.34 -7.15
N PRO A 470 -24.24 -5.20 -7.74
CA PRO A 470 -24.49 -5.09 -9.18
C PRO A 470 -23.32 -5.54 -10.07
N LEU A 471 -22.08 -5.31 -9.66
CA LEU A 471 -20.89 -5.80 -10.36
C LEU A 471 -20.89 -7.34 -10.41
N PHE A 472 -21.13 -7.99 -9.29
CA PHE A 472 -21.09 -9.45 -9.15
C PHE A 472 -22.31 -10.10 -9.82
N LEU A 473 -23.49 -9.55 -9.66
CA LEU A 473 -24.70 -9.96 -10.37
C LEU A 473 -24.52 -9.93 -11.89
N ARG A 474 -23.80 -8.94 -12.42
CA ARG A 474 -23.56 -8.81 -13.86
C ARG A 474 -22.64 -9.91 -14.40
N TYR A 475 -21.62 -10.33 -13.64
CA TYR A 475 -20.56 -11.17 -14.18
C TYR A 475 -20.51 -12.57 -13.59
N ASN A 476 -21.02 -12.79 -12.37
CA ASN A 476 -21.04 -14.13 -11.75
C ASN A 476 -22.01 -14.18 -10.55
N THR A 477 -23.20 -14.73 -10.76
CA THR A 477 -24.22 -14.89 -9.70
C THR A 477 -23.76 -15.78 -8.55
N GLU A 478 -22.88 -16.77 -8.78
CA GLU A 478 -22.31 -17.59 -7.71
C GLU A 478 -21.45 -16.77 -6.73
N VAL A 479 -20.72 -15.77 -7.24
CA VAL A 479 -20.00 -14.82 -6.38
C VAL A 479 -20.97 -13.90 -5.63
N ALA A 480 -22.05 -13.47 -6.26
CA ALA A 480 -23.11 -12.70 -5.59
C ALA A 480 -23.78 -13.50 -4.47
N LYS A 481 -24.07 -14.79 -4.68
CA LYS A 481 -24.55 -15.70 -3.61
C LYS A 481 -23.52 -15.83 -2.49
N ALA A 482 -22.23 -15.96 -2.83
CA ALA A 482 -21.15 -16.10 -1.88
C ALA A 482 -21.01 -14.88 -0.94
N MET A 483 -21.51 -13.71 -1.35
CA MET A 483 -21.58 -12.50 -0.51
C MET A 483 -22.71 -12.53 0.52
N LEU A 484 -23.65 -13.46 0.40
CA LEU A 484 -24.81 -13.63 1.30
C LEU A 484 -24.76 -14.93 2.10
N ASN A 485 -24.11 -15.98 1.58
CA ASN A 485 -24.15 -17.32 2.17
C ASN A 485 -23.76 -17.34 3.65
N PHE A 486 -22.74 -16.58 4.05
CA PHE A 486 -22.30 -16.53 5.45
C PHE A 486 -23.30 -15.81 6.36
N ILE A 487 -24.10 -14.87 5.85
CA ILE A 487 -25.19 -14.22 6.61
C ILE A 487 -26.37 -15.17 6.78
N PHE A 488 -26.74 -15.92 5.75
CA PHE A 488 -27.77 -16.95 5.85
C PHE A 488 -27.35 -18.03 6.84
N ASP A 489 -26.13 -18.58 6.72
CA ASP A 489 -25.61 -19.56 7.69
C ASP A 489 -25.63 -19.02 9.12
N TYR A 490 -25.17 -17.79 9.33
CA TYR A 490 -25.19 -17.16 10.65
C TYR A 490 -26.60 -17.03 11.19
N SER A 491 -27.56 -16.59 10.37
CA SER A 491 -28.96 -16.40 10.76
C SER A 491 -29.67 -17.73 11.08
N GLU A 492 -29.38 -18.80 10.33
CA GLU A 492 -30.05 -20.11 10.46
C GLU A 492 -29.38 -21.04 11.49
N SER A 493 -28.11 -20.82 11.80
CA SER A 493 -27.33 -21.65 12.72
C SER A 493 -27.79 -21.61 14.19
N GLY A 494 -28.74 -20.72 14.54
CA GLY A 494 -29.16 -20.46 15.91
C GLY A 494 -28.19 -19.61 16.74
N ARG A 495 -27.05 -19.21 16.17
CA ARG A 495 -26.13 -18.25 16.82
C ARG A 495 -26.69 -16.84 16.82
N TRP A 496 -27.42 -16.48 15.77
CA TRP A 496 -28.20 -15.25 15.66
C TRP A 496 -29.64 -15.53 16.10
N THR A 497 -30.15 -14.77 17.08
CA THR A 497 -31.46 -15.06 17.69
C THR A 497 -32.53 -14.02 17.38
N LYS A 498 -32.19 -12.98 16.61
CA LYS A 498 -33.13 -11.92 16.24
C LYS A 498 -33.89 -12.32 14.95
N PRO A 499 -35.13 -11.80 14.73
CA PRO A 499 -35.96 -12.17 13.58
C PRO A 499 -35.64 -11.38 12.31
N PHE A 500 -34.39 -10.97 12.11
CA PHE A 500 -33.88 -10.23 10.97
C PHE A 500 -32.38 -10.54 10.80
N PRO A 501 -31.77 -10.28 9.62
CA PRO A 501 -30.36 -10.55 9.37
C PRO A 501 -29.45 -9.68 10.28
N ALA A 502 -28.27 -10.21 10.58
CA ALA A 502 -27.21 -9.44 11.22
C ALA A 502 -26.65 -8.39 10.27
N HIS A 503 -26.18 -7.26 10.79
CA HIS A 503 -25.51 -6.21 10.03
C HIS A 503 -24.20 -6.73 9.41
N ASP A 504 -23.39 -7.47 10.18
CA ASP A 504 -22.10 -8.03 9.81
C ASP A 504 -21.87 -9.39 10.47
N VAL A 505 -20.77 -10.05 10.14
CA VAL A 505 -20.38 -11.30 10.82
C VAL A 505 -19.14 -11.14 11.71
N GLY A 506 -18.66 -9.92 11.94
CA GLY A 506 -17.54 -9.64 12.85
C GLY A 506 -16.67 -8.48 12.42
N THR A 507 -15.48 -8.39 13.01
CA THR A 507 -14.43 -7.44 12.64
C THR A 507 -13.26 -8.17 11.97
N TYR A 508 -12.86 -7.73 10.76
CA TYR A 508 -11.83 -8.39 9.96
C TYR A 508 -10.53 -8.64 10.75
N PRO A 509 -9.95 -9.85 10.67
CA PRO A 509 -10.34 -11.04 9.91
C PRO A 509 -11.19 -12.05 10.70
N TRP A 510 -11.82 -11.64 11.80
CA TRP A 510 -12.61 -12.50 12.69
C TRP A 510 -14.10 -12.40 12.38
N ALA A 511 -14.60 -13.30 11.55
CA ALA A 511 -16.02 -13.46 11.27
C ALA A 511 -16.67 -14.39 12.33
N ASN A 512 -16.79 -13.90 13.56
CA ASN A 512 -17.24 -14.67 14.75
C ASN A 512 -18.57 -14.18 15.33
N GLY A 513 -19.36 -13.44 14.58
CA GLY A 513 -20.63 -12.83 14.97
C GLY A 513 -20.58 -11.31 14.95
N GLN A 514 -21.74 -10.67 14.78
CA GLN A 514 -21.88 -9.23 14.63
C GLN A 514 -21.11 -8.46 15.71
N THR A 515 -20.36 -7.46 15.27
CA THR A 515 -19.61 -6.54 16.15
C THR A 515 -20.09 -5.10 16.07
N TYR A 516 -20.84 -4.73 15.03
CA TYR A 516 -21.49 -3.43 14.99
C TYR A 516 -22.53 -3.29 16.11
N LEU A 517 -22.55 -2.13 16.77
CA LEU A 517 -23.31 -1.96 18.01
C LEU A 517 -24.82 -1.78 17.79
N GLU A 518 -25.21 -1.39 16.59
CA GLU A 518 -26.60 -1.11 16.25
C GLU A 518 -27.15 -2.18 15.30
N ASP A 519 -28.45 -2.48 15.45
CA ASP A 519 -29.16 -3.32 14.50
C ASP A 519 -29.79 -2.44 13.41
N MET A 520 -29.77 -2.94 12.16
CA MET A 520 -30.38 -2.26 11.01
C MET A 520 -31.43 -3.18 10.34
N PRO A 521 -32.51 -3.56 11.07
CA PRO A 521 -33.37 -4.68 10.67
C PRO A 521 -34.10 -4.48 9.35
N VAL A 522 -34.48 -3.23 9.03
CA VAL A 522 -35.22 -2.90 7.79
C VAL A 522 -34.29 -2.84 6.59
N GLU A 523 -33.13 -2.22 6.77
CA GLU A 523 -32.15 -2.05 5.72
C GLU A 523 -31.54 -3.40 5.32
N GLU A 524 -31.06 -4.16 6.28
CA GLU A 524 -30.38 -5.44 5.99
C GLU A 524 -31.35 -6.49 5.43
N ALA A 525 -32.55 -6.60 5.98
CA ALA A 525 -33.58 -7.47 5.39
C ALA A 525 -33.95 -7.03 3.98
N GLY A 526 -34.12 -5.73 3.74
CA GLY A 526 -34.41 -5.17 2.42
C GLY A 526 -33.29 -5.45 1.41
N ASN A 527 -32.05 -5.22 1.80
CA ASN A 527 -30.86 -5.47 0.97
C ASN A 527 -30.76 -6.94 0.56
N MET A 528 -30.92 -7.87 1.52
CA MET A 528 -30.86 -9.31 1.22
C MET A 528 -32.00 -9.75 0.32
N ILE A 529 -33.23 -9.30 0.54
CA ILE A 529 -34.40 -9.61 -0.31
C ILE A 529 -34.16 -9.12 -1.74
N ILE A 530 -33.68 -7.89 -1.93
CA ILE A 530 -33.43 -7.30 -3.24
C ILE A 530 -32.35 -8.09 -3.97
N ILE A 531 -31.23 -8.39 -3.34
CA ILE A 531 -30.13 -9.12 -3.96
C ILE A 531 -30.57 -10.56 -4.31
N THR A 532 -31.22 -11.27 -3.39
CA THR A 532 -31.71 -12.63 -3.62
C THR A 532 -32.72 -12.66 -4.77
N THR A 533 -33.63 -11.68 -4.82
CA THR A 533 -34.58 -11.53 -5.93
C THR A 533 -33.86 -11.30 -7.27
N ALA A 534 -32.84 -10.45 -7.28
CA ALA A 534 -32.05 -10.19 -8.49
C ALA A 534 -31.31 -11.45 -8.96
N ILE A 535 -30.75 -12.27 -8.05
CA ILE A 535 -30.15 -13.57 -8.37
C ILE A 535 -31.19 -14.48 -9.02
N ALA A 536 -32.35 -14.64 -8.38
CA ALA A 536 -33.44 -15.48 -8.91
C ALA A 536 -33.90 -15.04 -10.32
N MET A 537 -34.02 -13.74 -10.56
CA MET A 537 -34.36 -13.18 -11.87
C MET A 537 -33.30 -13.48 -12.94
N LEU A 538 -32.02 -13.36 -12.60
CA LEU A 538 -30.92 -13.61 -13.52
C LEU A 538 -30.75 -15.11 -13.84
N GLU A 539 -31.00 -15.97 -12.89
CA GLU A 539 -30.92 -17.44 -13.06
C GLU A 539 -32.20 -18.05 -13.63
N GLY A 540 -33.30 -17.33 -13.61
CA GLY A 540 -34.61 -17.80 -14.11
C GLY A 540 -35.24 -18.87 -13.21
N ASN A 541 -34.82 -18.99 -11.97
CA ASN A 541 -35.36 -19.89 -10.95
C ASN A 541 -35.25 -19.27 -9.55
N ALA A 542 -35.92 -19.84 -8.57
CA ALA A 542 -35.93 -19.38 -7.19
C ALA A 542 -35.23 -20.35 -6.21
N ASP A 543 -34.34 -21.21 -6.71
CA ASP A 543 -33.73 -22.27 -5.91
C ASP A 543 -32.83 -21.73 -4.79
N TYR A 544 -32.32 -20.51 -4.97
CA TYR A 544 -31.51 -19.80 -3.97
C TYR A 544 -32.35 -18.96 -2.99
N ALA A 545 -33.61 -18.63 -3.30
CA ALA A 545 -34.46 -17.67 -2.54
C ALA A 545 -35.14 -18.30 -1.30
#